data_f03f41939ca92981ba389b65872d5a76
#
_entry.id   f03f41939ca92981ba389b65872d5a76
#
_cell.length_a   1.000
_cell.length_b   1.000
_cell.length_c   1.000
_cell.angle_alpha   90.00
_cell.angle_beta   90.00
_cell.angle_gamma   90.00
#
_symmetry.space_group_name_H-M   'P 1'
#
loop_
_entity.id
_entity.type
_entity.pdbx_description
1 polymer ?
#
loop_
_entity_poly.entity_id
_entity_poly.type
_entity_poly.pdbx_seq_one_letter_code
_entity_poly.pdbx_strand_id
1 'polypeptide(L)'
;NEQNETLTYFELYSEACDLASGLLANDLTPGESVLVMLPTGRAYFVSFFGVLLAGGVPVPVYPPARPQQLEEHLKRHAKIASNARTVIMITVEEALTFSKSIAGQVQGMRRVATCAELSADKSENILPTPAPKDTAFLQYTSGSTGDPKGVILSHANLLSNIRAMGRSLEAGSKDVFVSWLPLYHDMGLIGAWLGSLTFGMPLVIMNPLSFLARPQRWLWAIHKYKGTISGGPNFAYEACISRIRAQDIEGLDLSSWRVAFNGAEAVQPDTLKKFCDKFGAYGFNPASLMPVYGLAENSVGLAFPPLGRGPKIDRINRKILATKNKAIPLGSGASATTVLKIPACGHPLSGHQIRVVDGTGREVSERCQGHIQFQGPSSTSGYFQNRDSTATLFDGNWLNTGDLGYLADGEIHITGREKDMIIRAGRNIFPVELETAVGELDGIQSGNVAVFASPHPNTGIDRLVVMAGSRQRNKIQNSNI
;
A
#
# COMPACT_ATOMS: atom_id res chain seq x y z
N ASN A 1 -13.05 25.98 0.83
CA ASN A 1 -11.84 26.57 1.42
C ASN A 1 -11.01 25.44 2.01
N GLU A 2 -9.92 25.04 1.31
CA GLU A 2 -8.93 24.14 1.91
C GLU A 2 -8.07 25.01 2.84
N GLN A 3 -8.28 24.91 4.15
CA GLN A 3 -7.39 25.51 5.13
C GLN A 3 -6.17 24.59 5.27
N ASN A 4 -4.97 25.13 5.03
CA ASN A 4 -3.74 24.44 5.35
C ASN A 4 -3.54 24.52 6.86
N GLU A 5 -3.43 23.38 7.52
CA GLU A 5 -3.05 23.25 8.91
C GLU A 5 -1.57 22.85 8.98
N THR A 6 -0.83 23.42 9.92
CA THR A 6 0.54 23.04 10.21
C THR A 6 0.59 22.40 11.59
N LEU A 7 1.30 21.28 11.70
CA LEU A 7 1.59 20.59 12.94
C LEU A 7 3.11 20.41 13.03
N THR A 8 3.73 21.07 13.97
CA THR A 8 5.16 20.91 14.25
C THR A 8 5.44 19.60 14.97
N TYR A 9 6.66 19.08 14.90
CA TYR A 9 7.05 17.88 15.66
C TYR A 9 6.94 18.10 17.17
N PHE A 10 7.17 19.32 17.65
CA PHE A 10 7.01 19.66 19.06
C PHE A 10 5.54 19.61 19.50
N GLU A 11 4.63 20.20 18.72
CA GLU A 11 3.18 20.14 18.98
C GLU A 11 2.67 18.70 18.93
N LEU A 12 3.09 17.92 17.91
CA LEU A 12 2.74 16.51 17.80
C LEU A 12 3.14 15.73 19.05
N TYR A 13 4.37 15.92 19.52
CA TYR A 13 4.86 15.25 20.72
C TYR A 13 4.09 15.69 21.99
N SER A 14 3.90 16.98 22.17
CA SER A 14 3.16 17.52 23.32
C SER A 14 1.73 16.99 23.40
N GLU A 15 0.99 17.07 22.28
CA GLU A 15 -0.40 16.60 22.23
C GLU A 15 -0.51 15.08 22.34
N ALA A 16 0.46 14.34 21.78
CA ALA A 16 0.52 12.89 21.93
C ALA A 16 0.80 12.47 23.39
N CYS A 17 1.61 13.22 24.13
CA CYS A 17 1.81 13.00 25.56
C CYS A 17 0.52 13.26 26.37
N ASP A 18 -0.22 14.33 26.03
CA ASP A 18 -1.51 14.62 26.66
C ASP A 18 -2.52 13.49 26.43
N LEU A 19 -2.61 13.00 25.19
CA LEU A 19 -3.47 11.87 24.86
C LEU A 19 -3.02 10.56 25.54
N ALA A 20 -1.71 10.31 25.59
CA ALA A 20 -1.17 9.13 26.27
C ALA A 20 -1.54 9.12 27.76
N SER A 21 -1.42 10.27 28.43
CA SER A 21 -1.86 10.44 29.82
C SER A 21 -3.35 10.14 29.99
N GLY A 22 -4.18 10.64 29.07
CA GLY A 22 -5.61 10.37 29.07
C GLY A 22 -5.96 8.89 28.80
N LEU A 23 -5.23 8.23 27.93
CA LEU A 23 -5.40 6.79 27.68
C LEU A 23 -5.07 5.96 28.92
N LEU A 24 -3.98 6.27 29.62
CA LEU A 24 -3.61 5.63 30.88
C LEU A 24 -4.63 5.90 31.99
N ALA A 25 -5.20 7.12 32.05
CA ALA A 25 -6.30 7.45 32.96
C ALA A 25 -7.60 6.67 32.66
N ASN A 26 -7.73 6.17 31.44
CA ASN A 26 -8.82 5.30 31.00
C ASN A 26 -8.44 3.81 31.00
N ASP A 27 -7.56 3.41 31.93
CA ASP A 27 -7.15 2.04 32.20
C ASP A 27 -6.52 1.31 31.00
N LEU A 28 -5.93 2.04 30.03
CA LEU A 28 -5.13 1.40 29.00
C LEU A 28 -3.85 0.82 29.62
N THR A 29 -3.62 -0.46 29.42
CA THR A 29 -2.40 -1.13 29.85
C THR A 29 -1.46 -1.40 28.67
N PRO A 30 -0.11 -1.39 28.88
CA PRO A 30 0.85 -1.67 27.83
C PRO A 30 0.55 -3.00 27.10
N GLY A 31 0.60 -2.96 25.76
CA GLY A 31 0.30 -4.10 24.91
C GLY A 31 -1.17 -4.26 24.51
N GLU A 32 -2.10 -3.52 25.13
CA GLU A 32 -3.50 -3.51 24.70
C GLU A 32 -3.70 -2.74 23.39
N SER A 33 -4.62 -3.20 22.56
CA SER A 33 -4.89 -2.63 21.25
C SER A 33 -5.95 -1.51 21.31
N VAL A 34 -5.68 -0.44 20.58
CA VAL A 34 -6.59 0.71 20.40
C VAL A 34 -6.94 0.87 18.92
N LEU A 35 -8.23 0.81 18.60
CA LEU A 35 -8.71 1.03 17.23
C LEU A 35 -8.68 2.53 16.91
N VAL A 36 -7.96 2.93 15.86
CA VAL A 36 -7.85 4.32 15.40
C VAL A 36 -8.63 4.47 14.10
N MET A 37 -9.85 4.99 14.19
CA MET A 37 -10.74 5.22 13.05
C MET A 37 -10.92 6.73 12.83
N LEU A 38 -9.91 7.34 12.28
CA LEU A 38 -9.83 8.79 12.06
C LEU A 38 -9.49 9.12 10.61
N PRO A 39 -10.00 10.22 10.04
CA PRO A 39 -9.53 10.73 8.76
C PRO A 39 -8.08 11.25 8.86
N THR A 40 -7.43 11.40 7.72
CA THR A 40 -6.11 12.04 7.63
C THR A 40 -6.20 13.47 8.20
N GLY A 41 -5.44 13.77 9.25
CA GLY A 41 -5.44 15.07 9.94
C GLY A 41 -4.74 15.00 11.29
N ARG A 42 -4.69 16.14 12.00
CA ARG A 42 -4.01 16.31 13.28
C ARG A 42 -4.40 15.25 14.31
N ALA A 43 -5.70 15.00 14.49
CA ALA A 43 -6.19 14.00 15.44
C ALA A 43 -5.66 12.59 15.16
N TYR A 44 -5.47 12.20 13.88
CA TYR A 44 -4.90 10.90 13.52
C TYR A 44 -3.44 10.78 13.98
N PHE A 45 -2.62 11.81 13.70
CA PHE A 45 -1.21 11.82 14.07
C PHE A 45 -1.04 11.78 15.59
N VAL A 46 -1.78 12.62 16.30
CA VAL A 46 -1.78 12.67 17.76
C VAL A 46 -2.24 11.35 18.36
N SER A 47 -3.34 10.77 17.82
CA SER A 47 -3.89 9.51 18.36
C SER A 47 -2.94 8.34 18.15
N PHE A 48 -2.32 8.22 16.97
CA PHE A 48 -1.39 7.12 16.71
C PHE A 48 -0.19 7.15 17.67
N PHE A 49 0.43 8.33 17.84
CA PHE A 49 1.57 8.46 18.76
C PHE A 49 1.15 8.46 20.23
N GLY A 50 0.00 9.02 20.59
CA GLY A 50 -0.53 8.94 21.94
C GLY A 50 -0.73 7.51 22.41
N VAL A 51 -1.26 6.64 21.53
CA VAL A 51 -1.38 5.21 21.83
C VAL A 51 -0.01 4.55 22.01
N LEU A 52 0.96 4.83 21.12
CA LEU A 52 2.33 4.32 21.26
C LEU A 52 3.02 4.78 22.53
N LEU A 53 2.89 6.05 22.88
CA LEU A 53 3.49 6.63 24.11
C LEU A 53 2.84 6.07 25.39
N ALA A 54 1.55 5.70 25.33
CA ALA A 54 0.88 4.98 26.42
C ALA A 54 1.25 3.49 26.48
N GLY A 55 2.15 3.01 25.59
CA GLY A 55 2.51 1.59 25.48
C GLY A 55 1.45 0.72 24.82
N GLY A 56 0.39 1.31 24.29
CA GLY A 56 -0.65 0.61 23.56
C GLY A 56 -0.26 0.25 22.12
N VAL A 57 -1.09 -0.56 21.48
CA VAL A 57 -0.91 -1.01 20.10
C VAL A 57 -1.99 -0.39 19.21
N PRO A 58 -1.69 0.64 18.41
CA PRO A 58 -2.65 1.22 17.50
C PRO A 58 -3.06 0.23 16.40
N VAL A 59 -4.34 0.24 16.06
CA VAL A 59 -4.95 -0.53 14.97
C VAL A 59 -5.61 0.45 14.02
N PRO A 60 -4.89 0.94 12.99
CA PRO A 60 -5.43 1.89 12.04
C PRO A 60 -6.49 1.27 11.14
N VAL A 61 -7.65 1.92 11.05
CA VAL A 61 -8.70 1.56 10.12
C VAL A 61 -9.28 2.81 9.45
N TYR A 62 -9.86 2.63 8.27
CA TYR A 62 -10.42 3.77 7.55
C TYR A 62 -11.84 4.12 8.06
N PRO A 63 -12.18 5.42 8.15
CA PRO A 63 -13.54 5.84 8.46
C PRO A 63 -14.48 5.54 7.28
N PRO A 64 -15.79 5.29 7.51
CA PRO A 64 -16.74 5.04 6.44
C PRO A 64 -16.84 6.27 5.52
N ALA A 65 -16.61 6.04 4.21
CA ALA A 65 -16.59 7.12 3.22
C ALA A 65 -17.97 7.39 2.56
N ARG A 66 -18.88 6.41 2.57
CA ARG A 66 -20.18 6.49 1.91
C ARG A 66 -21.27 5.79 2.73
N PRO A 67 -22.48 6.39 2.85
CA PRO A 67 -23.59 5.79 3.58
C PRO A 67 -24.01 4.40 3.08
N GLN A 68 -23.93 4.15 1.76
CA GLN A 68 -24.33 2.86 1.18
C GLN A 68 -23.42 1.69 1.56
N GLN A 69 -22.21 1.95 2.04
CA GLN A 69 -21.24 0.94 2.44
C GLN A 69 -21.19 0.74 3.97
N LEU A 70 -22.07 1.39 4.71
CA LEU A 70 -22.00 1.47 6.17
C LEU A 70 -22.12 0.08 6.83
N GLU A 71 -23.01 -0.79 6.35
CA GLU A 71 -23.20 -2.13 6.91
C GLU A 71 -21.99 -3.06 6.69
N GLU A 72 -21.42 -3.02 5.50
CA GLU A 72 -20.20 -3.79 5.19
C GLU A 72 -19.00 -3.30 6.02
N HIS A 73 -18.87 -1.98 6.16
CA HIS A 73 -17.87 -1.36 7.03
C HIS A 73 -18.04 -1.78 8.49
N LEU A 74 -19.26 -1.77 9.02
CA LEU A 74 -19.56 -2.22 10.38
C LEU A 74 -19.06 -3.65 10.60
N LYS A 75 -19.47 -4.57 9.72
CA LYS A 75 -19.10 -5.98 9.82
C LYS A 75 -17.57 -6.16 9.75
N ARG A 76 -16.92 -5.47 8.83
CA ARG A 76 -15.45 -5.56 8.66
C ARG A 76 -14.71 -4.99 9.87
N HIS A 77 -15.09 -3.80 10.34
CA HIS A 77 -14.43 -3.16 11.48
C HIS A 77 -14.69 -3.89 12.79
N ALA A 78 -15.88 -4.46 12.99
CA ALA A 78 -16.17 -5.32 14.13
C ALA A 78 -15.28 -6.59 14.12
N LYS A 79 -15.09 -7.21 12.94
CA LYS A 79 -14.16 -8.34 12.80
C LYS A 79 -12.72 -7.96 13.13
N ILE A 80 -12.24 -6.80 12.62
CA ILE A 80 -10.89 -6.29 12.92
C ILE A 80 -10.74 -6.04 14.40
N ALA A 81 -11.66 -5.28 14.99
CA ALA A 81 -11.63 -4.91 16.39
C ALA A 81 -11.69 -6.15 17.32
N SER A 82 -12.51 -7.14 16.97
CA SER A 82 -12.61 -8.41 17.72
C SER A 82 -11.33 -9.23 17.60
N ASN A 83 -10.77 -9.38 16.38
CA ASN A 83 -9.52 -10.11 16.18
C ASN A 83 -8.35 -9.40 16.89
N ALA A 84 -8.26 -8.08 16.80
CA ALA A 84 -7.24 -7.28 17.48
C ALA A 84 -7.44 -7.18 19.00
N ARG A 85 -8.57 -7.65 19.54
CA ARG A 85 -8.95 -7.51 20.96
C ARG A 85 -8.87 -6.05 21.42
N THR A 86 -9.39 -5.14 20.61
CA THR A 86 -9.32 -3.71 20.94
C THR A 86 -10.16 -3.36 22.16
N VAL A 87 -9.58 -2.56 23.06
CA VAL A 87 -10.22 -2.17 24.33
C VAL A 87 -10.74 -0.74 24.31
N ILE A 88 -10.13 0.12 23.48
CA ILE A 88 -10.55 1.51 23.25
C ILE A 88 -10.66 1.75 21.74
N MET A 89 -11.61 2.58 21.35
CA MET A 89 -11.76 3.06 19.97
C MET A 89 -11.73 4.58 19.94
N ILE A 90 -10.83 5.15 19.14
CA ILE A 90 -10.72 6.60 18.91
C ILE A 90 -11.35 6.91 17.55
N THR A 91 -12.29 7.88 17.55
CA THR A 91 -13.03 8.27 16.36
C THR A 91 -13.36 9.76 16.35
N VAL A 92 -14.03 10.23 15.31
CA VAL A 92 -14.56 11.60 15.23
C VAL A 92 -15.96 11.68 15.83
N GLU A 93 -16.38 12.90 16.24
CA GLU A 93 -17.69 13.18 16.85
C GLU A 93 -18.84 12.63 15.99
N GLU A 94 -18.80 12.88 14.67
CA GLU A 94 -19.84 12.50 13.73
C GLU A 94 -19.98 10.98 13.58
N ALA A 95 -18.94 10.22 13.93
CA ALA A 95 -18.94 8.76 13.85
C ALA A 95 -19.16 8.06 15.20
N LEU A 96 -19.36 8.78 16.31
CA LEU A 96 -19.53 8.18 17.65
C LEU A 96 -20.67 7.18 17.72
N THR A 97 -21.84 7.50 17.15
CA THR A 97 -23.01 6.59 17.15
C THR A 97 -22.71 5.30 16.37
N PHE A 98 -22.07 5.43 15.21
CA PHE A 98 -21.62 4.31 14.40
C PHE A 98 -20.57 3.46 15.14
N SER A 99 -19.62 4.11 15.76
CA SER A 99 -18.53 3.47 16.52
C SER A 99 -19.02 2.71 17.73
N LYS A 100 -20.04 3.23 18.44
CA LYS A 100 -20.73 2.50 19.52
C LYS A 100 -21.42 1.23 19.03
N SER A 101 -21.93 1.22 17.80
CA SER A 101 -22.49 -0.01 17.20
C SER A 101 -21.43 -1.07 16.89
N ILE A 102 -20.20 -0.66 16.54
CA ILE A 102 -19.05 -1.57 16.43
C ILE A 102 -18.70 -2.10 17.82
N ALA A 103 -18.53 -1.21 18.80
CA ALA A 103 -18.14 -1.54 20.16
C ALA A 103 -19.07 -2.57 20.81
N GLY A 104 -20.39 -2.46 20.58
CA GLY A 104 -21.38 -3.44 21.05
C GLY A 104 -21.22 -4.86 20.51
N GLN A 105 -20.41 -5.05 19.46
CA GLN A 105 -20.11 -6.36 18.87
C GLN A 105 -18.72 -6.89 19.28
N VAL A 106 -17.93 -6.11 20.02
CA VAL A 106 -16.55 -6.43 20.39
C VAL A 106 -16.45 -6.69 21.88
N GLN A 107 -16.18 -7.94 22.24
CA GLN A 107 -15.99 -8.32 23.64
C GLN A 107 -14.73 -7.65 24.22
N GLY A 108 -14.87 -6.96 25.36
CA GLY A 108 -13.77 -6.29 26.03
C GLY A 108 -13.55 -4.83 25.62
N MET A 109 -14.29 -4.31 24.66
CA MET A 109 -14.26 -2.87 24.33
C MET A 109 -14.84 -2.07 25.50
N ARG A 110 -14.00 -1.24 26.13
CA ARG A 110 -14.35 -0.47 27.33
C ARG A 110 -14.86 0.93 26.99
N ARG A 111 -14.28 1.57 25.98
CA ARG A 111 -14.57 2.96 25.64
C ARG A 111 -14.53 3.25 24.15
N VAL A 112 -15.43 4.12 23.71
CA VAL A 112 -15.39 4.80 22.41
C VAL A 112 -15.37 6.29 22.70
N ALA A 113 -14.35 7.00 22.22
CA ALA A 113 -14.17 8.42 22.50
C ALA A 113 -13.50 9.16 21.33
N THR A 114 -13.56 10.47 21.36
CA THR A 114 -12.77 11.34 20.50
C THR A 114 -11.37 11.54 21.06
N CYS A 115 -10.43 12.00 20.22
CA CYS A 115 -9.09 12.40 20.67
C CYS A 115 -9.17 13.49 21.74
N ALA A 116 -10.06 14.48 21.57
CA ALA A 116 -10.22 15.60 22.50
C ALA A 116 -10.75 15.16 23.88
N GLU A 117 -11.74 14.26 23.92
CA GLU A 117 -12.26 13.70 25.17
C GLU A 117 -11.18 12.96 25.96
N LEU A 118 -10.39 12.12 25.30
CA LEU A 118 -9.31 11.39 25.95
C LEU A 118 -8.18 12.33 26.44
N SER A 119 -7.81 13.34 25.65
CA SER A 119 -6.77 14.29 26.03
C SER A 119 -7.18 15.19 27.21
N ALA A 120 -8.48 15.32 27.48
CA ALA A 120 -8.99 16.08 28.63
C ALA A 120 -8.88 15.31 29.97
N ASP A 121 -8.84 13.97 29.91
CA ASP A 121 -8.79 13.08 31.10
C ASP A 121 -7.36 12.91 31.63
N LYS A 122 -6.59 14.00 31.77
CA LYS A 122 -5.18 13.93 32.18
C LYS A 122 -5.01 13.40 33.61
N SER A 123 -4.00 12.55 33.76
CA SER A 123 -3.49 12.12 35.06
C SER A 123 -1.95 12.19 35.09
N GLU A 124 -1.35 12.32 36.27
CA GLU A 124 0.10 12.30 36.44
C GLU A 124 0.66 10.86 36.30
N ASN A 125 0.55 10.29 35.11
CA ASN A 125 1.09 8.97 34.84
C ASN A 125 2.49 9.05 34.21
N ILE A 126 3.37 8.15 34.63
CA ILE A 126 4.67 7.97 34.00
C ILE A 126 4.43 7.18 32.72
N LEU A 127 4.82 7.76 31.57
CA LEU A 127 4.71 7.09 30.29
C LEU A 127 5.65 5.88 30.23
N PRO A 128 5.18 4.70 29.77
CA PRO A 128 6.01 3.52 29.66
C PRO A 128 7.06 3.69 28.56
N THR A 129 8.17 2.99 28.68
CA THR A 129 9.21 2.93 27.64
C THR A 129 9.08 1.59 26.91
N PRO A 130 8.66 1.57 25.64
CA PRO A 130 8.51 0.33 24.88
C PRO A 130 9.88 -0.27 24.55
N ALA A 131 9.94 -1.60 24.54
CA ALA A 131 11.10 -2.33 24.08
C ALA A 131 11.12 -2.48 22.52
N PRO A 132 12.28 -2.62 21.89
CA PRO A 132 12.36 -2.75 20.44
C PRO A 132 11.54 -3.92 19.85
N LYS A 133 11.33 -4.98 20.63
CA LYS A 133 10.57 -6.17 20.22
C LYS A 133 9.06 -6.07 20.50
N ASP A 134 8.64 -5.05 21.24
CA ASP A 134 7.22 -4.85 21.50
C ASP A 134 6.48 -4.56 20.19
N THR A 135 5.22 -4.98 20.12
CA THR A 135 4.37 -4.70 18.98
C THR A 135 4.12 -3.20 18.89
N ALA A 136 4.60 -2.58 17.83
CA ALA A 136 4.36 -1.17 17.58
C ALA A 136 2.94 -0.91 17.08
N PHE A 137 2.46 -1.71 16.10
CA PHE A 137 1.06 -1.65 15.67
C PHE A 137 0.66 -2.90 14.89
N LEU A 138 -0.64 -3.06 14.66
CA LEU A 138 -1.20 -4.11 13.81
C LEU A 138 -1.66 -3.52 12.49
N GLN A 139 -1.02 -3.94 11.39
CA GLN A 139 -1.42 -3.55 10.05
C GLN A 139 -2.41 -4.55 9.49
N TYR A 140 -3.69 -4.17 9.39
CA TYR A 140 -4.70 -5.04 8.80
C TYR A 140 -4.69 -4.97 7.27
N THR A 141 -4.53 -6.13 6.66
CA THR A 141 -4.62 -6.30 5.21
C THR A 141 -5.93 -6.97 4.81
N SER A 142 -6.32 -6.79 3.55
CA SER A 142 -7.57 -7.35 3.02
C SER A 142 -7.49 -8.83 2.72
N GLY A 143 -6.76 -9.64 3.45
CA GLY A 143 -6.61 -11.10 3.25
C GLY A 143 -7.33 -11.68 2.03
N SER A 144 -6.75 -12.63 1.35
CA SER A 144 -7.32 -13.23 0.13
C SER A 144 -8.59 -14.06 0.34
N THR A 145 -8.85 -14.41 1.58
CA THR A 145 -10.05 -15.19 2.01
C THR A 145 -11.22 -14.29 2.42
N GLY A 146 -11.07 -12.95 2.29
CA GLY A 146 -12.07 -11.97 2.75
C GLY A 146 -12.00 -11.67 4.25
N ASP A 147 -11.31 -12.47 5.05
CA ASP A 147 -11.10 -12.18 6.46
C ASP A 147 -9.83 -11.35 6.68
N PRO A 148 -9.92 -10.23 7.43
CA PRO A 148 -8.80 -9.34 7.66
C PRO A 148 -7.70 -10.04 8.47
N LYS A 149 -6.43 -9.86 8.05
CA LYS A 149 -5.25 -10.38 8.74
C LYS A 149 -4.48 -9.22 9.36
N GLY A 150 -4.28 -9.25 10.67
CA GLY A 150 -3.48 -8.25 11.39
C GLY A 150 -2.00 -8.63 11.38
N VAL A 151 -1.21 -8.01 10.53
CA VAL A 151 0.25 -8.20 10.49
C VAL A 151 0.87 -7.57 11.73
N ILE A 152 1.63 -8.34 12.50
CA ILE A 152 2.31 -7.89 13.72
C ILE A 152 3.61 -7.17 13.33
N LEU A 153 3.72 -5.89 13.66
CA LEU A 153 4.92 -5.11 13.39
C LEU A 153 5.52 -4.57 14.70
N SER A 154 6.75 -4.94 15.00
CA SER A 154 7.48 -4.42 16.16
C SER A 154 8.14 -3.07 15.86
N HIS A 155 8.52 -2.32 16.89
CA HIS A 155 9.31 -1.10 16.74
C HIS A 155 10.61 -1.36 15.97
N ALA A 156 11.27 -2.48 16.23
CA ALA A 156 12.49 -2.87 15.52
C ALA A 156 12.26 -3.14 14.04
N ASN A 157 11.16 -3.82 13.67
CA ASN A 157 10.81 -4.07 12.27
C ASN A 157 10.64 -2.75 11.50
N LEU A 158 9.83 -1.82 12.06
CA LEU A 158 9.56 -0.52 11.46
C LEU A 158 10.84 0.29 11.24
N LEU A 159 11.63 0.48 12.29
CA LEU A 159 12.86 1.27 12.21
C LEU A 159 13.89 0.65 11.27
N SER A 160 13.97 -0.69 11.21
CA SER A 160 14.84 -1.39 10.26
C SER A 160 14.42 -1.12 8.81
N ASN A 161 13.13 -1.21 8.51
CA ASN A 161 12.62 -0.94 7.17
C ASN A 161 12.79 0.51 6.76
N ILE A 162 12.36 1.46 7.62
CA ILE A 162 12.46 2.89 7.35
C ILE A 162 13.92 3.29 7.07
N ARG A 163 14.87 2.81 7.89
CA ARG A 163 16.30 3.08 7.69
C ARG A 163 16.83 2.46 6.40
N ALA A 164 16.40 1.25 6.05
CA ALA A 164 16.83 0.60 4.81
C ALA A 164 16.29 1.33 3.57
N MET A 165 15.01 1.72 3.57
CA MET A 165 14.42 2.56 2.52
C MET A 165 15.11 3.91 2.42
N GLY A 166 15.30 4.59 3.56
CA GLY A 166 15.94 5.92 3.57
C GLY A 166 17.36 5.91 3.03
N ARG A 167 18.16 4.87 3.34
CA ARG A 167 19.48 4.69 2.72
C ARG A 167 19.40 4.48 1.21
N SER A 168 18.45 3.67 0.73
CA SER A 168 18.26 3.42 -0.70
C SER A 168 17.81 4.66 -1.46
N LEU A 169 17.09 5.57 -0.80
CA LEU A 169 16.59 6.81 -1.36
C LEU A 169 17.49 8.02 -1.07
N GLU A 170 18.59 7.82 -0.32
CA GLU A 170 19.43 8.93 0.18
C GLU A 170 18.59 10.03 0.85
N ALA A 171 17.61 9.58 1.66
CA ALA A 171 16.65 10.47 2.31
C ALA A 171 17.26 11.25 3.46
N GLY A 172 16.90 12.51 3.58
CA GLY A 172 17.42 13.41 4.63
C GLY A 172 16.51 14.59 4.91
N SER A 173 16.85 15.39 5.90
CA SER A 173 16.04 16.52 6.40
C SER A 173 15.82 17.64 5.38
N LYS A 174 16.57 17.66 4.26
CA LYS A 174 16.38 18.60 3.15
C LYS A 174 15.29 18.17 2.18
N ASP A 175 14.85 16.91 2.25
CA ASP A 175 13.77 16.42 1.42
C ASP A 175 12.41 16.92 1.92
N VAL A 176 11.47 17.01 1.01
CA VAL A 176 10.06 17.30 1.29
C VAL A 176 9.25 16.15 0.75
N PHE A 177 8.57 15.43 1.64
CA PHE A 177 7.67 14.35 1.24
C PHE A 177 6.27 14.91 0.97
N VAL A 178 5.73 14.66 -0.22
CA VAL A 178 4.34 15.00 -0.57
C VAL A 178 3.53 13.72 -0.69
N SER A 179 2.44 13.58 0.09
CA SER A 179 1.64 12.37 0.12
C SER A 179 0.14 12.65 0.07
N TRP A 180 -0.57 11.82 -0.64
CA TRP A 180 -2.03 11.69 -0.61
C TRP A 180 -2.44 10.27 -0.16
N LEU A 181 -1.46 9.43 0.16
CA LEU A 181 -1.68 8.03 0.53
C LEU A 181 -2.44 7.92 1.86
N PRO A 182 -3.37 6.97 1.96
CA PRO A 182 -4.12 6.77 3.20
C PRO A 182 -3.22 6.27 4.33
N LEU A 183 -3.43 6.82 5.53
CA LEU A 183 -2.63 6.49 6.73
C LEU A 183 -3.00 5.13 7.37
N TYR A 184 -4.07 4.50 6.94
CA TYR A 184 -4.40 3.12 7.32
C TYR A 184 -3.74 2.07 6.41
N HIS A 185 -2.95 2.50 5.42
CA HIS A 185 -2.16 1.66 4.53
C HIS A 185 -0.67 1.85 4.81
N ASP A 186 0.10 0.76 4.78
CA ASP A 186 1.54 0.72 5.10
C ASP A 186 2.37 1.77 4.34
N MET A 187 2.14 1.93 3.04
CA MET A 187 2.86 2.90 2.21
C MET A 187 2.63 4.36 2.65
N GLY A 188 1.41 4.70 3.08
CA GLY A 188 1.11 6.03 3.62
C GLY A 188 1.58 6.20 5.07
N LEU A 189 1.35 5.19 5.91
CA LEU A 189 1.70 5.23 7.32
C LEU A 189 3.21 5.12 7.53
N ILE A 190 3.83 4.04 7.05
CA ILE A 190 5.25 3.75 7.29
C ILE A 190 6.12 4.53 6.30
N GLY A 191 5.82 4.39 4.99
CA GLY A 191 6.64 4.97 3.94
C GLY A 191 6.63 6.49 3.98
N ALA A 192 5.46 7.11 3.98
CA ALA A 192 5.36 8.56 3.94
C ALA A 192 5.51 9.20 5.33
N TRP A 193 4.68 8.85 6.30
CA TRP A 193 4.65 9.59 7.56
C TRP A 193 5.79 9.20 8.51
N LEU A 194 5.89 7.92 8.91
CA LEU A 194 6.97 7.51 9.83
C LEU A 194 8.35 7.69 9.20
N GLY A 195 8.46 7.53 7.88
CA GLY A 195 9.66 7.85 7.12
C GLY A 195 10.03 9.33 7.25
N SER A 196 9.09 10.24 6.99
CA SER A 196 9.33 11.69 7.12
C SER A 196 9.76 12.07 8.54
N LEU A 197 9.07 11.55 9.55
CA LEU A 197 9.40 11.79 10.94
C LEU A 197 10.83 11.32 11.30
N THR A 198 11.20 10.11 10.86
CA THR A 198 12.51 9.50 11.17
C THR A 198 13.67 10.31 10.59
N PHE A 199 13.49 10.90 9.41
CA PHE A 199 14.53 11.68 8.72
C PHE A 199 14.40 13.20 8.94
N GLY A 200 13.44 13.65 9.75
CA GLY A 200 13.20 15.07 10.01
C GLY A 200 12.75 15.84 8.77
N MET A 201 12.05 15.19 7.85
CA MET A 201 11.56 15.80 6.62
C MET A 201 10.21 16.50 6.85
N PRO A 202 9.97 17.69 6.26
CA PRO A 202 8.61 18.19 6.11
C PRO A 202 7.74 17.19 5.34
N LEU A 203 6.53 16.91 5.88
CA LEU A 203 5.50 16.11 5.23
C LEU A 203 4.34 17.00 4.83
N VAL A 204 4.07 17.09 3.54
CA VAL A 204 2.87 17.70 2.98
C VAL A 204 1.87 16.59 2.69
N ILE A 205 0.80 16.52 3.46
CA ILE A 205 -0.18 15.44 3.32
C ILE A 205 -1.57 15.99 2.98
N MET A 206 -2.27 15.31 2.09
CA MET A 206 -3.65 15.61 1.76
C MET A 206 -4.53 14.37 1.94
N ASN A 207 -5.82 14.59 2.17
CA ASN A 207 -6.79 13.51 2.24
C ASN A 207 -6.83 12.75 0.89
N PRO A 208 -6.84 11.41 0.88
CA PRO A 208 -6.95 10.59 -0.33
C PRO A 208 -8.11 10.99 -1.25
N LEU A 209 -9.26 11.37 -0.68
CA LEU A 209 -10.43 11.80 -1.46
C LEU A 209 -10.17 13.10 -2.23
N SER A 210 -9.30 13.98 -1.72
CA SER A 210 -8.89 15.21 -2.41
C SER A 210 -8.12 14.89 -3.70
N PHE A 211 -7.22 13.92 -3.66
CA PHE A 211 -6.53 13.41 -4.84
C PHE A 211 -7.52 12.73 -5.80
N LEU A 212 -8.34 11.81 -5.30
CA LEU A 212 -9.31 11.08 -6.14
C LEU A 212 -10.29 12.01 -6.85
N ALA A 213 -10.69 13.10 -6.21
CA ALA A 213 -11.57 14.09 -6.82
C ALA A 213 -10.86 14.91 -7.92
N ARG A 214 -9.62 15.33 -7.66
CA ARG A 214 -8.84 16.21 -8.54
C ARG A 214 -7.34 15.82 -8.48
N PRO A 215 -6.87 14.90 -9.34
CA PRO A 215 -5.49 14.41 -9.31
C PRO A 215 -4.41 15.50 -9.46
N GLN A 216 -4.72 16.59 -10.15
CA GLN A 216 -3.80 17.72 -10.29
C GLN A 216 -3.39 18.37 -8.96
N ARG A 217 -4.17 18.20 -7.88
CA ARG A 217 -3.82 18.70 -6.55
C ARG A 217 -2.51 18.09 -6.03
N TRP A 218 -2.27 16.82 -6.34
CA TRP A 218 -1.02 16.16 -5.99
C TRP A 218 0.18 16.82 -6.66
N LEU A 219 0.09 17.05 -7.97
CA LEU A 219 1.17 17.67 -8.74
C LEU A 219 1.39 19.13 -8.32
N TRP A 220 0.31 19.86 -8.06
CA TRP A 220 0.40 21.25 -7.54
C TRP A 220 0.99 21.31 -6.12
N ALA A 221 0.77 20.31 -5.28
CA ALA A 221 1.41 20.24 -3.98
C ALA A 221 2.92 20.00 -4.13
N ILE A 222 3.35 19.13 -5.05
CA ILE A 222 4.78 18.93 -5.37
C ILE A 222 5.40 20.24 -5.86
N HIS A 223 4.75 20.92 -6.79
CA HIS A 223 5.20 22.23 -7.29
C HIS A 223 5.35 23.27 -6.18
N LYS A 224 4.26 23.46 -5.41
CA LYS A 224 4.17 24.52 -4.40
C LYS A 224 5.18 24.36 -3.27
N TYR A 225 5.34 23.13 -2.78
CA TYR A 225 6.20 22.83 -1.63
C TYR A 225 7.58 22.30 -2.05
N LYS A 226 7.90 22.32 -3.36
CA LYS A 226 9.14 21.77 -3.90
C LYS A 226 9.37 20.32 -3.42
N GLY A 227 8.31 19.52 -3.52
CA GLY A 227 8.32 18.10 -3.11
C GLY A 227 9.41 17.32 -3.83
N THR A 228 10.22 16.60 -3.06
CA THR A 228 11.36 15.82 -3.59
C THR A 228 11.06 14.34 -3.64
N ILE A 229 10.24 13.81 -2.70
CA ILE A 229 9.84 12.41 -2.60
C ILE A 229 8.32 12.35 -2.62
N SER A 230 7.77 11.56 -3.52
CA SER A 230 6.35 11.28 -3.60
C SER A 230 6.09 10.06 -4.46
N GLY A 231 4.88 9.52 -4.43
CA GLY A 231 4.49 8.40 -5.28
C GLY A 231 3.15 7.83 -4.91
N GLY A 232 2.87 6.67 -5.48
CA GLY A 232 1.63 5.96 -5.24
C GLY A 232 1.49 4.73 -6.12
N PRO A 233 0.34 4.05 -6.06
CA PRO A 233 0.03 2.95 -6.95
C PRO A 233 -0.08 3.38 -8.41
N ASN A 234 0.00 2.43 -9.32
CA ASN A 234 -0.04 2.67 -10.76
C ASN A 234 -1.28 3.44 -11.22
N PHE A 235 -2.44 3.16 -10.59
CA PHE A 235 -3.68 3.87 -10.90
C PHE A 235 -3.60 5.39 -10.67
N ALA A 236 -2.74 5.83 -9.77
CA ALA A 236 -2.58 7.26 -9.49
C ALA A 236 -1.91 7.98 -10.67
N TYR A 237 -0.90 7.36 -11.24
CA TYR A 237 -0.25 7.86 -12.45
C TYR A 237 -1.23 7.84 -13.63
N GLU A 238 -2.01 6.76 -13.80
CA GLU A 238 -3.09 6.69 -14.79
C GLU A 238 -4.15 7.79 -14.61
N ALA A 239 -4.56 8.06 -13.38
CA ALA A 239 -5.50 9.14 -13.09
C ALA A 239 -4.94 10.52 -13.51
N CYS A 240 -3.65 10.76 -13.27
CA CYS A 240 -2.99 11.99 -13.73
C CYS A 240 -2.91 12.06 -15.25
N ILE A 241 -2.59 10.96 -15.93
CA ILE A 241 -2.52 10.89 -17.38
C ILE A 241 -3.89 11.18 -18.01
N SER A 242 -4.93 10.49 -17.54
CA SER A 242 -6.25 10.46 -18.19
C SER A 242 -7.16 11.62 -17.82
N ARG A 243 -7.01 12.22 -16.62
CA ARG A 243 -7.97 13.19 -16.07
C ARG A 243 -7.46 14.62 -16.01
N ILE A 244 -6.15 14.86 -16.06
CA ILE A 244 -5.58 16.20 -16.01
C ILE A 244 -5.45 16.76 -17.43
N ARG A 245 -6.03 17.93 -17.67
CA ARG A 245 -5.92 18.65 -18.94
C ARG A 245 -4.78 19.68 -18.86
N ALA A 246 -4.22 20.08 -19.99
CA ALA A 246 -3.12 21.05 -20.05
C ALA A 246 -3.45 22.37 -19.33
N GLN A 247 -4.67 22.89 -19.51
CA GLN A 247 -5.14 24.10 -18.84
C GLN A 247 -5.20 23.99 -17.30
N ASP A 248 -5.31 22.77 -16.74
CA ASP A 248 -5.39 22.55 -15.30
C ASP A 248 -3.99 22.64 -14.63
N ILE A 249 -2.92 22.64 -15.43
CA ILE A 249 -1.51 22.58 -14.98
C ILE A 249 -0.60 23.60 -15.68
N GLU A 250 -1.14 24.70 -16.19
CA GLU A 250 -0.36 25.79 -16.74
C GLU A 250 0.57 26.39 -15.67
N GLY A 251 1.88 26.50 -15.96
CA GLY A 251 2.88 26.97 -15.01
C GLY A 251 3.35 25.93 -13.97
N LEU A 252 2.91 24.66 -14.09
CA LEU A 252 3.40 23.58 -13.23
C LEU A 252 4.91 23.36 -13.43
N ASP A 253 5.63 23.10 -12.34
CA ASP A 253 7.05 22.71 -12.34
C ASP A 253 7.25 21.51 -11.40
N LEU A 254 7.68 20.38 -11.94
CA LEU A 254 7.94 19.13 -11.23
C LEU A 254 9.43 18.80 -11.12
N SER A 255 10.31 19.75 -11.45
CA SER A 255 11.77 19.53 -11.48
C SER A 255 12.38 19.15 -10.12
N SER A 256 11.71 19.49 -9.02
CA SER A 256 12.12 19.11 -7.67
C SER A 256 11.90 17.63 -7.35
N TRP A 257 11.00 16.93 -8.08
CA TRP A 257 10.58 15.57 -7.77
C TRP A 257 11.65 14.54 -8.18
N ARG A 258 12.55 14.21 -7.25
CA ARG A 258 13.70 13.32 -7.49
C ARG A 258 13.39 11.82 -7.27
N VAL A 259 12.35 11.49 -6.49
CA VAL A 259 11.89 10.12 -6.21
C VAL A 259 10.39 10.03 -6.45
N ALA A 260 10.00 9.34 -7.52
CA ALA A 260 8.63 9.07 -7.92
C ALA A 260 8.38 7.57 -7.85
N PHE A 261 8.10 7.03 -6.63
CA PHE A 261 7.90 5.60 -6.46
C PHE A 261 6.52 5.15 -6.99
N ASN A 262 6.50 3.99 -7.63
CA ASN A 262 5.29 3.33 -8.11
C ASN A 262 5.29 1.86 -7.61
N GLY A 263 4.29 1.49 -6.79
CA GLY A 263 4.20 0.16 -6.17
C GLY A 263 2.85 -0.12 -5.56
N ALA A 264 2.76 -1.12 -4.71
CA ALA A 264 1.55 -1.64 -4.07
C ALA A 264 0.55 -2.35 -5.01
N GLU A 265 0.73 -2.25 -6.31
CA GLU A 265 0.01 -2.99 -7.34
C GLU A 265 0.92 -3.24 -8.56
N ALA A 266 0.44 -3.97 -9.55
CA ALA A 266 1.19 -4.25 -10.76
C ALA A 266 1.54 -2.96 -11.52
N VAL A 267 2.83 -2.67 -11.62
CA VAL A 267 3.33 -1.48 -12.32
C VAL A 267 3.31 -1.72 -13.82
N GLN A 268 2.62 -0.85 -14.56
CA GLN A 268 2.47 -0.95 -16.00
C GLN A 268 3.52 -0.11 -16.74
N PRO A 269 4.38 -0.73 -17.57
CA PRO A 269 5.41 0.00 -18.32
C PRO A 269 4.87 1.11 -19.22
N ASP A 270 3.70 0.89 -19.81
CA ASP A 270 3.07 1.88 -20.69
C ASP A 270 2.52 3.08 -19.90
N THR A 271 2.06 2.88 -18.65
CA THR A 271 1.72 3.98 -17.73
C THR A 271 2.95 4.84 -17.42
N LEU A 272 4.07 4.20 -17.09
CA LEU A 272 5.32 4.91 -16.81
C LEU A 272 5.75 5.78 -18.00
N LYS A 273 5.71 5.21 -19.20
CA LYS A 273 6.04 5.92 -20.43
C LYS A 273 5.10 7.11 -20.68
N LYS A 274 3.78 6.88 -20.65
CA LYS A 274 2.76 7.92 -20.89
C LYS A 274 2.87 9.06 -19.86
N PHE A 275 3.21 8.74 -18.62
CA PHE A 275 3.42 9.75 -17.58
C PHE A 275 4.64 10.62 -17.89
N CYS A 276 5.77 10.02 -18.25
CA CYS A 276 6.98 10.75 -18.68
C CYS A 276 6.71 11.63 -19.89
N ASP A 277 6.05 11.08 -20.93
CA ASP A 277 5.73 11.80 -22.17
C ASP A 277 4.86 13.04 -21.88
N LYS A 278 3.89 12.92 -20.98
CA LYS A 278 2.96 14.01 -20.63
C LYS A 278 3.60 15.07 -19.72
N PHE A 279 4.30 14.65 -18.68
CA PHE A 279 4.78 15.56 -17.64
C PHE A 279 6.24 15.97 -17.79
N GLY A 280 6.98 15.43 -18.76
CA GLY A 280 8.32 15.87 -19.11
C GLY A 280 8.39 17.34 -19.50
N ALA A 281 7.38 17.87 -20.21
CA ALA A 281 7.27 19.29 -20.55
C ALA A 281 7.10 20.21 -19.32
N TYR A 282 6.75 19.63 -18.16
CA TYR A 282 6.60 20.32 -16.88
C TYR A 282 7.77 20.03 -15.92
N GLY A 283 8.93 19.65 -16.44
CA GLY A 283 10.16 19.45 -15.68
C GLY A 283 10.26 18.08 -14.99
N PHE A 284 9.29 17.15 -15.19
CA PHE A 284 9.40 15.81 -14.61
C PHE A 284 10.55 15.03 -15.25
N ASN A 285 11.47 14.55 -14.42
CA ASN A 285 12.60 13.75 -14.88
C ASN A 285 12.23 12.26 -14.93
N PRO A 286 12.24 11.58 -16.10
CA PRO A 286 11.97 10.13 -16.18
C PRO A 286 12.88 9.27 -15.31
N ALA A 287 14.10 9.72 -15.02
CA ALA A 287 15.04 9.03 -14.15
C ALA A 287 14.57 8.97 -12.66
N SER A 288 13.61 9.83 -12.28
CA SER A 288 13.02 9.83 -10.95
C SER A 288 12.01 8.68 -10.72
N LEU A 289 11.46 8.08 -11.79
CA LEU A 289 10.50 6.99 -11.66
C LEU A 289 11.16 5.72 -11.13
N MET A 290 10.56 5.16 -10.08
CA MET A 290 11.05 3.98 -9.38
C MET A 290 9.92 2.96 -9.19
N PRO A 291 9.83 1.91 -10.04
CA PRO A 291 9.02 0.75 -9.73
C PRO A 291 9.56 0.07 -8.48
N VAL A 292 8.78 0.02 -7.39
CA VAL A 292 9.20 -0.56 -6.12
C VAL A 292 8.34 -1.76 -5.74
N TYR A 293 8.90 -2.66 -4.96
CA TYR A 293 8.19 -3.82 -4.45
C TYR A 293 8.25 -3.88 -2.93
N GLY A 294 7.12 -4.29 -2.33
CA GLY A 294 7.02 -4.50 -0.90
C GLY A 294 5.64 -4.98 -0.48
N LEU A 295 5.52 -5.32 0.79
CA LEU A 295 4.32 -5.88 1.40
C LEU A 295 4.30 -5.60 2.90
N ALA A 296 3.12 -5.62 3.49
CA ALA A 296 2.95 -5.34 4.92
C ALA A 296 3.72 -6.32 5.82
N GLU A 297 3.88 -7.58 5.39
CA GLU A 297 4.63 -8.61 6.10
C GLU A 297 6.14 -8.30 6.20
N ASN A 298 6.63 -7.35 5.38
CA ASN A 298 7.98 -6.77 5.52
C ASN A 298 7.94 -5.29 5.96
N SER A 299 7.00 -4.93 6.79
CA SER A 299 6.65 -3.54 7.15
C SER A 299 6.10 -2.77 5.95
N VAL A 300 6.91 -2.44 4.93
CA VAL A 300 6.43 -1.89 3.64
C VAL A 300 7.39 -2.18 2.49
N GLY A 301 8.62 -1.66 2.50
CA GLY A 301 9.56 -1.79 1.37
C GLY A 301 10.35 -3.09 1.43
N LEU A 302 10.54 -3.76 0.29
CA LEU A 302 11.37 -4.96 0.18
C LEU A 302 12.46 -4.85 -0.90
N ALA A 303 12.13 -4.33 -2.08
CA ALA A 303 13.09 -4.14 -3.17
C ALA A 303 12.89 -2.81 -3.87
N PHE A 304 13.99 -2.10 -4.09
CA PHE A 304 14.02 -0.79 -4.75
C PHE A 304 15.08 -0.76 -5.84
N PRO A 305 14.80 -0.11 -6.99
CA PRO A 305 15.81 0.12 -8.03
C PRO A 305 16.85 1.16 -7.59
N PRO A 306 18.02 1.19 -8.23
CA PRO A 306 19.00 2.26 -8.02
C PRO A 306 18.40 3.65 -8.25
N LEU A 307 18.70 4.59 -7.36
CA LEU A 307 18.25 5.96 -7.42
C LEU A 307 18.74 6.64 -8.72
N GLY A 308 17.85 7.41 -9.37
CA GLY A 308 18.19 8.19 -10.56
C GLY A 308 18.42 7.39 -11.84
N ARG A 309 18.19 6.07 -11.84
CA ARG A 309 18.31 5.23 -13.04
C ARG A 309 17.07 5.30 -13.95
N GLY A 310 15.92 5.51 -13.36
CA GLY A 310 14.63 5.32 -14.02
C GLY A 310 14.22 3.85 -14.19
N PRO A 311 13.07 3.59 -14.82
CA PRO A 311 12.53 2.23 -14.98
C PRO A 311 13.36 1.39 -15.97
N LYS A 312 13.77 0.19 -15.55
CA LYS A 312 14.31 -0.86 -16.43
C LYS A 312 13.19 -1.83 -16.77
N ILE A 313 12.91 -2.00 -18.05
CA ILE A 313 11.81 -2.85 -18.53
C ILE A 313 12.40 -4.09 -19.22
N ASP A 314 12.15 -5.27 -18.65
CA ASP A 314 12.50 -6.53 -19.29
C ASP A 314 11.44 -6.91 -20.34
N ARG A 315 11.91 -7.27 -21.54
CA ARG A 315 11.08 -7.66 -22.69
C ARG A 315 11.25 -9.15 -22.91
N ILE A 316 10.26 -9.94 -22.53
CA ILE A 316 10.37 -11.41 -22.55
C ILE A 316 9.32 -12.06 -23.45
N ASN A 317 9.54 -13.33 -23.77
CA ASN A 317 8.60 -14.13 -24.55
C ASN A 317 7.39 -14.55 -23.68
N ARG A 318 6.23 -13.95 -23.95
CA ARG A 318 4.96 -14.19 -23.25
C ARG A 318 4.58 -15.66 -23.20
N LYS A 319 4.64 -16.34 -24.36
CA LYS A 319 4.24 -17.75 -24.48
C LYS A 319 5.15 -18.68 -23.69
N ILE A 320 6.48 -18.42 -23.72
CA ILE A 320 7.43 -19.25 -23.00
C ILE A 320 7.29 -19.07 -21.49
N LEU A 321 7.06 -17.82 -21.01
CA LEU A 321 6.78 -17.60 -19.61
C LEU A 321 5.52 -18.37 -19.17
N ALA A 322 4.42 -18.24 -19.92
CA ALA A 322 3.13 -18.85 -19.56
C ALA A 322 3.14 -20.40 -19.62
N THR A 323 4.02 -21.02 -20.42
CA THR A 323 4.01 -22.50 -20.63
C THR A 323 5.20 -23.21 -20.01
N LYS A 324 6.31 -22.52 -19.77
CA LYS A 324 7.57 -23.12 -19.30
C LYS A 324 8.16 -22.40 -18.07
N ASN A 325 7.48 -21.39 -17.55
CA ASN A 325 7.94 -20.54 -16.44
C ASN A 325 9.35 -19.95 -16.69
N LYS A 326 9.70 -19.63 -17.96
CA LYS A 326 11.01 -19.07 -18.32
C LYS A 326 10.88 -17.68 -18.94
N ALA A 327 11.55 -16.71 -18.37
CA ALA A 327 11.62 -15.32 -18.82
C ALA A 327 12.70 -15.16 -19.90
N ILE A 328 12.44 -15.63 -21.10
CA ILE A 328 13.39 -15.56 -22.23
C ILE A 328 13.37 -14.16 -22.85
N PRO A 329 14.48 -13.42 -22.83
CA PRO A 329 14.56 -12.07 -23.39
C PRO A 329 14.26 -12.04 -24.88
N LEU A 330 13.63 -10.95 -25.34
CA LEU A 330 13.35 -10.68 -26.73
C LEU A 330 13.92 -9.32 -27.16
N GLY A 331 14.55 -9.30 -28.33
CA GLY A 331 15.07 -8.08 -28.95
C GLY A 331 13.97 -7.09 -29.38
N SER A 332 14.41 -5.91 -29.82
CA SER A 332 13.54 -4.79 -30.21
C SER A 332 12.62 -5.08 -31.39
N GLY A 333 13.00 -6.02 -32.28
CA GLY A 333 12.23 -6.39 -33.48
C GLY A 333 11.09 -7.39 -33.24
N ALA A 334 10.89 -7.90 -32.01
CA ALA A 334 9.84 -8.87 -31.72
C ALA A 334 8.45 -8.21 -31.75
N SER A 335 7.45 -8.94 -32.29
CA SER A 335 6.05 -8.49 -32.36
C SER A 335 5.49 -8.17 -30.98
N ALA A 336 4.70 -7.11 -30.88
CA ALA A 336 4.04 -6.69 -29.64
C ALA A 336 3.19 -7.81 -29.01
N THR A 337 2.55 -8.67 -29.81
CA THR A 337 1.75 -9.81 -29.33
C THR A 337 2.60 -10.91 -28.67
N THR A 338 3.88 -11.01 -29.05
CA THR A 338 4.83 -12.00 -28.52
C THR A 338 5.52 -11.51 -27.24
N VAL A 339 5.65 -10.17 -27.10
CA VAL A 339 6.40 -9.56 -26.00
C VAL A 339 5.52 -9.34 -24.79
N LEU A 340 6.00 -9.75 -23.62
CA LEU A 340 5.54 -9.30 -22.31
C LEU A 340 6.60 -8.35 -21.74
N LYS A 341 6.17 -7.18 -21.27
CA LYS A 341 7.03 -6.16 -20.67
C LYS A 341 6.85 -6.18 -19.16
N ILE A 342 7.92 -6.41 -18.40
CA ILE A 342 7.88 -6.45 -16.93
C ILE A 342 8.91 -5.46 -16.38
N PRO A 343 8.52 -4.51 -15.52
CA PRO A 343 9.47 -3.60 -14.90
C PRO A 343 10.29 -4.33 -13.83
N ALA A 344 11.58 -4.00 -13.75
CA ALA A 344 12.44 -4.39 -12.66
C ALA A 344 12.07 -3.55 -11.42
N CYS A 345 11.83 -4.21 -10.29
CA CYS A 345 11.57 -3.57 -9.01
C CYS A 345 12.86 -3.38 -8.18
N GLY A 346 14.02 -3.66 -8.77
CA GLY A 346 15.32 -3.45 -8.17
C GLY A 346 15.81 -4.59 -7.30
N HIS A 347 16.78 -4.25 -6.43
CA HIS A 347 17.45 -5.17 -5.53
C HIS A 347 16.80 -5.18 -4.15
N PRO A 348 16.95 -6.28 -3.37
CA PRO A 348 16.54 -6.30 -1.97
C PRO A 348 17.16 -5.13 -1.19
N LEU A 349 16.37 -4.51 -0.32
CA LEU A 349 16.86 -3.46 0.57
C LEU A 349 17.96 -4.00 1.49
N SER A 350 18.86 -3.13 1.92
CA SER A 350 19.99 -3.49 2.79
C SER A 350 19.55 -4.30 4.01
N GLY A 351 20.18 -5.46 4.23
CA GLY A 351 19.85 -6.40 5.29
C GLY A 351 18.70 -7.37 4.95
N HIS A 352 18.09 -7.26 3.78
CA HIS A 352 17.04 -8.15 3.30
C HIS A 352 17.57 -9.07 2.19
N GLN A 353 16.91 -10.20 2.03
CA GLN A 353 17.18 -11.17 0.96
C GLN A 353 15.87 -11.55 0.29
N ILE A 354 15.93 -11.81 -1.00
CA ILE A 354 14.84 -12.36 -1.81
C ILE A 354 15.35 -13.59 -2.51
N ARG A 355 14.56 -14.65 -2.55
CA ARG A 355 14.77 -15.80 -3.40
C ARG A 355 13.51 -16.16 -4.18
N VAL A 356 13.67 -16.90 -5.25
CA VAL A 356 12.56 -17.44 -6.03
C VAL A 356 12.65 -18.96 -5.98
N VAL A 357 11.56 -19.62 -5.61
CA VAL A 357 11.51 -21.07 -5.43
C VAL A 357 10.45 -21.72 -6.32
N ASP A 358 10.66 -22.99 -6.67
CA ASP A 358 9.66 -23.81 -7.35
C ASP A 358 8.57 -24.31 -6.39
N GLY A 359 7.58 -25.05 -6.90
CA GLY A 359 6.52 -25.66 -6.10
C GLY A 359 6.98 -26.71 -5.08
N THR A 360 8.26 -27.08 -5.06
CA THR A 360 8.89 -27.98 -4.06
C THR A 360 9.71 -27.23 -3.01
N GLY A 361 9.76 -25.88 -3.10
CA GLY A 361 10.54 -25.02 -2.21
C GLY A 361 12.03 -24.93 -2.56
N ARG A 362 12.47 -25.43 -3.72
CA ARG A 362 13.86 -25.34 -4.19
C ARG A 362 14.08 -24.04 -4.93
N GLU A 363 15.16 -23.37 -4.64
CA GLU A 363 15.55 -22.15 -5.35
C GLU A 363 15.80 -22.43 -6.83
N VAL A 364 15.23 -21.56 -7.69
CA VAL A 364 15.36 -21.67 -9.14
C VAL A 364 16.44 -20.72 -9.67
N SER A 365 16.98 -21.04 -10.85
CA SER A 365 17.96 -20.18 -11.53
C SER A 365 17.33 -18.87 -11.96
N GLU A 366 18.16 -17.84 -12.19
CA GLU A 366 17.72 -16.59 -12.81
C GLU A 366 16.87 -16.85 -14.07
N ARG A 367 15.92 -15.95 -14.32
CA ARG A 367 14.97 -16.02 -15.43
C ARG A 367 14.02 -17.23 -15.39
N CYS A 368 13.97 -17.95 -14.27
CA CYS A 368 12.93 -18.93 -14.01
C CYS A 368 11.90 -18.32 -13.06
N GLN A 369 10.63 -18.33 -13.45
CA GLN A 369 9.51 -17.87 -12.64
C GLN A 369 9.19 -18.89 -11.56
N GLY A 370 8.95 -18.41 -10.34
CA GLY A 370 8.54 -19.20 -9.19
C GLY A 370 7.89 -18.33 -8.13
N HIS A 371 7.74 -18.91 -6.93
CA HIS A 371 7.22 -18.22 -5.76
C HIS A 371 8.30 -17.35 -5.13
N ILE A 372 7.94 -16.11 -4.85
CA ILE A 372 8.87 -15.16 -4.22
C ILE A 372 8.84 -15.36 -2.72
N GLN A 373 10.02 -15.54 -2.14
CA GLN A 373 10.22 -15.59 -0.70
C GLN A 373 11.23 -14.54 -0.28
N PHE A 374 11.11 -14.06 0.95
CA PHE A 374 12.01 -13.07 1.52
C PHE A 374 12.37 -13.37 2.97
N GLN A 375 13.44 -12.76 3.44
CA GLN A 375 13.78 -12.66 4.85
C GLN A 375 14.54 -11.36 5.13
N GLY A 376 14.44 -10.87 6.38
CA GLY A 376 15.14 -9.65 6.78
C GLY A 376 14.67 -9.11 8.12
N PRO A 377 15.35 -8.07 8.63
CA PRO A 377 15.07 -7.52 9.96
C PRO A 377 13.72 -6.80 10.08
N SER A 378 13.07 -6.50 8.94
CA SER A 378 11.76 -5.87 8.88
C SER A 378 10.61 -6.86 8.80
N SER A 379 10.91 -8.17 8.72
CA SER A 379 9.91 -9.23 8.57
C SER A 379 9.05 -9.35 9.81
N THR A 380 7.74 -9.50 9.62
CA THR A 380 6.78 -9.75 10.70
C THR A 380 7.06 -11.05 11.44
N SER A 381 6.60 -11.14 12.68
CA SER A 381 6.53 -12.40 13.42
C SER A 381 5.28 -13.24 13.09
N GLY A 382 4.37 -12.72 12.25
CA GLY A 382 3.16 -13.42 11.82
C GLY A 382 1.91 -12.56 11.89
N TYR A 383 0.75 -13.25 11.89
CA TYR A 383 -0.56 -12.62 11.96
C TYR A 383 -1.16 -12.76 13.35
N PHE A 384 -1.64 -11.63 13.88
CA PHE A 384 -2.22 -11.57 15.22
C PHE A 384 -3.45 -12.48 15.34
N GLN A 385 -3.45 -13.36 16.34
CA GLN A 385 -4.52 -14.33 16.61
C GLN A 385 -4.89 -15.21 15.40
N ASN A 386 -3.93 -15.49 14.51
CA ASN A 386 -4.16 -16.31 13.31
C ASN A 386 -2.99 -17.29 13.09
N ARG A 387 -2.97 -18.38 13.85
CA ARG A 387 -1.90 -19.39 13.83
C ARG A 387 -1.77 -20.10 12.49
N ASP A 388 -2.90 -20.44 11.87
CA ASP A 388 -2.91 -21.19 10.60
C ASP A 388 -2.31 -20.35 9.47
N SER A 389 -2.75 -19.08 9.33
CA SER A 389 -2.14 -18.18 8.36
C SER A 389 -0.69 -17.87 8.68
N THR A 390 -0.30 -17.81 9.95
CA THR A 390 1.09 -17.65 10.34
C THR A 390 1.93 -18.86 9.94
N ALA A 391 1.45 -20.08 10.18
CA ALA A 391 2.17 -21.28 9.80
C ALA A 391 2.40 -21.39 8.29
N THR A 392 1.43 -20.95 7.46
CA THR A 392 1.56 -20.95 6.00
C THR A 392 2.44 -19.80 5.46
N LEU A 393 2.67 -18.77 6.26
CA LEU A 393 3.53 -17.65 5.89
C LEU A 393 5.01 -18.06 5.87
N PHE A 394 5.43 -18.93 6.78
CA PHE A 394 6.83 -19.29 6.96
C PHE A 394 7.23 -20.59 6.24
N ASP A 395 8.41 -20.56 5.63
CA ASP A 395 9.15 -21.72 5.13
C ASP A 395 10.58 -21.66 5.74
N GLY A 396 10.74 -22.30 6.89
CA GLY A 396 11.93 -22.10 7.72
C GLY A 396 12.06 -20.65 8.17
N ASN A 397 13.16 -19.98 7.78
CA ASN A 397 13.39 -18.55 8.07
C ASN A 397 12.88 -17.62 6.96
N TRP A 398 12.34 -18.16 5.89
CA TRP A 398 11.81 -17.40 4.75
C TRP A 398 10.32 -17.19 4.89
N LEU A 399 9.84 -16.04 4.40
CA LEU A 399 8.42 -15.72 4.36
C LEU A 399 7.93 -15.75 2.91
N ASN A 400 6.77 -16.40 2.71
CA ASN A 400 6.10 -16.45 1.42
C ASN A 400 5.38 -15.13 1.15
N THR A 401 5.62 -14.51 0.02
CA THR A 401 4.91 -13.27 -0.37
C THR A 401 3.52 -13.54 -0.93
N GLY A 402 3.29 -14.74 -1.49
CA GLY A 402 2.13 -15.06 -2.30
C GLY A 402 2.17 -14.47 -3.71
N ASP A 403 3.31 -13.87 -4.08
CA ASP A 403 3.55 -13.33 -5.42
C ASP A 403 4.46 -14.26 -6.22
N LEU A 404 4.30 -14.21 -7.56
CA LEU A 404 5.14 -14.88 -8.53
C LEU A 404 6.08 -13.89 -9.20
N GLY A 405 7.29 -14.35 -9.51
CA GLY A 405 8.26 -13.52 -10.20
C GLY A 405 9.52 -14.29 -10.57
N TYR A 406 10.51 -13.57 -11.07
CA TYR A 406 11.82 -14.11 -11.39
C TYR A 406 12.92 -13.08 -11.10
N LEU A 407 14.12 -13.56 -10.87
CA LEU A 407 15.32 -12.72 -10.78
C LEU A 407 15.98 -12.61 -12.17
N ALA A 408 16.45 -11.43 -12.53
CA ALA A 408 17.31 -11.20 -13.68
C ALA A 408 18.29 -10.08 -13.38
N ASP A 409 19.57 -10.34 -13.57
CA ASP A 409 20.67 -9.43 -13.21
C ASP A 409 20.60 -9.01 -11.72
N GLY A 410 20.17 -9.92 -10.84
CA GLY A 410 19.98 -9.68 -9.40
C GLY A 410 18.78 -8.82 -9.04
N GLU A 411 17.99 -8.34 -10.01
CA GLU A 411 16.78 -7.54 -9.77
C GLU A 411 15.53 -8.41 -9.82
N ILE A 412 14.56 -8.11 -8.94
CA ILE A 412 13.27 -8.83 -8.91
C ILE A 412 12.27 -8.26 -9.92
N HIS A 413 11.61 -9.16 -10.64
CA HIS A 413 10.56 -8.87 -11.62
C HIS A 413 9.29 -9.58 -11.18
N ILE A 414 8.24 -8.83 -10.85
CA ILE A 414 6.96 -9.38 -10.38
C ILE A 414 6.09 -9.70 -11.57
N THR A 415 5.60 -10.93 -11.67
CA THR A 415 4.74 -11.38 -12.77
C THR A 415 3.26 -11.42 -12.41
N GLY A 416 2.91 -11.53 -11.13
CA GLY A 416 1.54 -11.52 -10.64
C GLY A 416 1.40 -12.17 -9.27
N ARG A 417 0.16 -12.31 -8.81
CA ARG A 417 -0.14 -13.06 -7.59
C ARG A 417 -0.50 -14.50 -7.90
N GLU A 418 -0.03 -15.42 -7.07
CA GLU A 418 -0.32 -16.84 -7.20
C GLU A 418 -1.84 -17.12 -7.25
N LYS A 419 -2.59 -16.48 -6.37
CA LYS A 419 -4.05 -16.66 -6.24
C LYS A 419 -4.85 -16.08 -7.40
N ASP A 420 -4.33 -15.03 -8.02
CA ASP A 420 -5.01 -14.35 -9.13
C ASP A 420 -4.69 -15.03 -10.47
N MET A 421 -3.69 -15.91 -10.49
CA MET A 421 -3.30 -16.62 -11.69
C MET A 421 -4.38 -17.61 -12.12
N ILE A 422 -4.84 -17.49 -13.35
CA ILE A 422 -5.84 -18.37 -13.93
C ILE A 422 -5.14 -19.46 -14.73
N ILE A 423 -5.36 -20.71 -14.34
CA ILE A 423 -4.81 -21.87 -15.07
C ILE A 423 -5.87 -22.39 -16.04
N ARG A 424 -5.62 -22.33 -17.35
CA ARG A 424 -6.53 -22.85 -18.35
C ARG A 424 -5.79 -23.64 -19.42
N ALA A 425 -6.20 -24.88 -19.62
CA ALA A 425 -5.58 -25.80 -20.59
C ALA A 425 -4.05 -25.88 -20.46
N GLY A 426 -3.55 -25.96 -19.22
CA GLY A 426 -2.11 -26.02 -18.91
C GLY A 426 -1.33 -24.72 -19.16
N ARG A 427 -2.02 -23.59 -19.28
CA ARG A 427 -1.41 -22.26 -19.46
C ARG A 427 -1.73 -21.36 -18.28
N ASN A 428 -0.73 -20.65 -17.81
CA ASN A 428 -0.87 -19.58 -16.83
C ASN A 428 -1.33 -18.31 -17.56
N ILE A 429 -2.49 -17.78 -17.13
CA ILE A 429 -3.05 -16.52 -17.62
C ILE A 429 -2.95 -15.52 -16.47
N PHE A 430 -2.32 -14.39 -16.74
CA PHE A 430 -2.20 -13.31 -15.80
C PHE A 430 -3.36 -12.32 -16.02
N PRO A 431 -4.28 -12.15 -15.06
CA PRO A 431 -5.47 -11.29 -15.20
C PRO A 431 -5.13 -9.88 -15.67
N VAL A 432 -4.08 -9.29 -15.12
CA VAL A 432 -3.63 -7.92 -15.41
C VAL A 432 -3.37 -7.68 -16.90
N GLU A 433 -2.88 -8.67 -17.62
CA GLU A 433 -2.68 -8.53 -19.08
C GLU A 433 -4.00 -8.42 -19.85
N LEU A 434 -4.99 -9.20 -19.45
CA LEU A 434 -6.31 -9.16 -20.06
C LEU A 434 -7.08 -7.90 -19.63
N GLU A 435 -6.94 -7.50 -18.37
CA GLU A 435 -7.52 -6.26 -17.84
C GLU A 435 -7.00 -5.04 -18.60
N THR A 436 -5.69 -5.01 -18.87
CA THR A 436 -5.06 -3.95 -19.66
C THR A 436 -5.58 -3.95 -21.11
N ALA A 437 -5.59 -5.11 -21.75
CA ALA A 437 -6.05 -5.23 -23.15
C ALA A 437 -7.54 -4.86 -23.33
N VAL A 438 -8.38 -5.27 -22.38
CA VAL A 438 -9.81 -4.90 -22.39
C VAL A 438 -10.00 -3.42 -22.07
N GLY A 439 -9.21 -2.87 -21.15
CA GLY A 439 -9.25 -1.45 -20.80
C GLY A 439 -8.85 -0.49 -21.93
N GLU A 440 -8.16 -0.99 -22.97
CA GLU A 440 -7.81 -0.23 -24.17
C GLU A 440 -8.92 -0.21 -25.24
N LEU A 441 -9.96 -1.02 -25.09
CA LEU A 441 -11.09 -1.04 -26.02
C LEU A 441 -11.92 0.24 -25.93
N ASP A 442 -12.39 0.69 -27.09
CA ASP A 442 -13.28 1.86 -27.19
C ASP A 442 -14.56 1.64 -26.36
N GLY A 443 -14.92 2.63 -25.56
CA GLY A 443 -16.12 2.60 -24.71
C GLY A 443 -15.89 1.95 -23.34
N ILE A 444 -14.77 1.30 -23.10
CA ILE A 444 -14.41 0.77 -21.79
C ILE A 444 -13.71 1.85 -20.94
N GLN A 445 -13.96 1.82 -19.66
CA GLN A 445 -13.30 2.70 -18.71
C GLN A 445 -12.01 2.04 -18.24
N SER A 446 -10.86 2.53 -18.73
CA SER A 446 -9.54 2.06 -18.31
C SER A 446 -9.42 2.08 -16.79
N GLY A 447 -8.87 1.01 -16.20
CA GLY A 447 -8.76 0.82 -14.76
C GLY A 447 -10.03 0.26 -14.07
N ASN A 448 -11.16 0.10 -14.80
CA ASN A 448 -12.39 -0.51 -14.31
C ASN A 448 -12.67 -1.85 -15.02
N VAL A 449 -11.65 -2.68 -15.13
CA VAL A 449 -11.74 -4.03 -15.67
C VAL A 449 -11.25 -5.00 -14.62
N ALA A 450 -11.97 -6.09 -14.43
CA ALA A 450 -11.57 -7.20 -13.57
C ALA A 450 -11.68 -8.51 -14.35
N VAL A 451 -10.63 -9.32 -14.30
CA VAL A 451 -10.58 -10.64 -14.95
C VAL A 451 -10.32 -11.70 -13.88
N PHE A 452 -11.16 -12.72 -13.84
CA PHE A 452 -11.03 -13.79 -12.85
C PHE A 452 -11.58 -15.12 -13.36
N ALA A 453 -11.15 -16.22 -12.73
CA ALA A 453 -11.74 -17.54 -12.95
C ALA A 453 -13.01 -17.69 -12.10
N SER A 454 -14.04 -18.30 -12.67
CA SER A 454 -15.25 -18.66 -11.96
C SER A 454 -15.69 -20.08 -12.38
N PRO A 455 -15.93 -20.99 -11.43
CA PRO A 455 -16.39 -22.34 -11.77
C PRO A 455 -17.75 -22.29 -12.49
N HIS A 456 -17.86 -23.04 -13.57
CA HIS A 456 -19.14 -23.16 -14.28
C HIS A 456 -20.12 -23.96 -13.42
N PRO A 457 -21.37 -23.47 -13.17
CA PRO A 457 -22.29 -24.07 -12.22
C PRO A 457 -22.58 -25.55 -12.47
N ASN A 458 -22.62 -25.98 -13.73
CA ASN A 458 -23.02 -27.33 -14.10
C ASN A 458 -21.85 -28.29 -14.39
N THR A 459 -20.64 -27.78 -14.68
CA THR A 459 -19.51 -28.63 -15.10
C THR A 459 -18.33 -28.56 -14.14
N GLY A 460 -18.31 -27.59 -13.23
CA GLY A 460 -17.18 -27.33 -12.32
C GLY A 460 -15.90 -26.85 -13.01
N ILE A 461 -15.90 -26.71 -14.34
CA ILE A 461 -14.74 -26.24 -15.12
C ILE A 461 -14.67 -24.71 -15.00
N ASP A 462 -13.50 -24.19 -14.63
CA ASP A 462 -13.28 -22.74 -14.56
C ASP A 462 -13.48 -22.07 -15.93
N ARG A 463 -14.32 -21.06 -15.92
CA ARG A 463 -14.51 -20.14 -17.04
C ARG A 463 -13.84 -18.80 -16.74
N LEU A 464 -13.24 -18.22 -17.77
CA LEU A 464 -12.71 -16.86 -17.70
C LEU A 464 -13.88 -15.87 -17.70
N VAL A 465 -13.93 -15.01 -16.69
CA VAL A 465 -14.93 -13.95 -16.57
C VAL A 465 -14.23 -12.61 -16.69
N VAL A 466 -14.75 -11.73 -17.52
CA VAL A 466 -14.28 -10.36 -17.69
C VAL A 466 -15.43 -9.44 -17.28
N MET A 467 -15.20 -8.61 -16.29
CA MET A 467 -16.08 -7.52 -15.89
C MET A 467 -15.46 -6.20 -16.29
N ALA A 468 -16.18 -5.39 -17.05
CA ALA A 468 -15.67 -4.10 -17.52
C ALA A 468 -16.67 -2.97 -17.28
N GLY A 469 -16.20 -1.86 -16.75
CA GLY A 469 -16.96 -0.63 -16.60
C GLY A 469 -17.06 0.13 -17.93
N SER A 470 -18.30 0.36 -18.43
CA SER A 470 -18.53 1.12 -19.66
C SER A 470 -18.74 2.61 -19.38
N ARG A 471 -18.22 3.48 -20.25
CA ARG A 471 -18.51 4.92 -20.29
C ARG A 471 -19.88 5.23 -20.92
N GLN A 472 -20.45 4.27 -21.62
CA GLN A 472 -21.73 4.45 -22.33
C GLN A 472 -22.89 4.25 -21.35
N ARG A 473 -23.84 5.18 -21.36
CA ARG A 473 -25.03 5.13 -20.49
C ARG A 473 -26.24 4.44 -21.14
N ASN A 474 -26.16 4.09 -22.45
CA ASN A 474 -27.27 3.52 -23.16
C ASN A 474 -27.13 1.99 -23.22
N LYS A 475 -28.16 1.24 -22.78
CA LYS A 475 -28.16 -0.23 -22.78
C LYS A 475 -27.96 -0.86 -24.16
N ILE A 476 -28.43 -0.20 -25.23
CA ILE A 476 -28.30 -0.71 -26.61
C ILE A 476 -26.84 -0.61 -27.09
N GLN A 477 -26.12 0.43 -26.66
CA GLN A 477 -24.71 0.59 -26.99
C GLN A 477 -23.79 -0.35 -26.18
N ASN A 478 -24.21 -0.70 -24.96
CA ASN A 478 -23.46 -1.63 -24.13
C ASN A 478 -23.50 -3.09 -24.60
N SER A 479 -24.49 -3.47 -25.45
CA SER A 479 -24.60 -4.82 -26.03
C SER A 479 -23.61 -5.04 -27.21
N ASN A 480 -22.97 -3.98 -27.70
CA ASN A 480 -22.02 -4.02 -28.82
C ASN A 480 -20.54 -3.88 -28.37
N ILE A 481 -20.28 -3.83 -27.07
CA ILE A 481 -18.95 -3.87 -26.45
C ILE A 481 -18.70 -5.29 -25.92
#